data_eb505d120d8cf32bfc81c30d435f4d34
#
_entry.id   eb505d120d8cf32bfc81c30d435f4d34
#
_cell.length_a   1.000
_cell.length_b   1.000
_cell.length_c   1.000
_cell.angle_alpha   90.00
_cell.angle_beta   90.00
_cell.angle_gamma   90.00
#
_symmetry.space_group_name_H-M   'P 1'
#
loop_
_entity.id
_entity.type
_entity.pdbx_description
1 polymer ?
#
loop_
_entity_poly.entity_id
_entity_poly.type
_entity_poly.pdbx_seq_one_letter_code
_entity_poly.pdbx_strand_id
1 'polypeptide(L)'
;MDKYSIINAKIVLKDTIVENSSLLVIDGIIMDIGGEAQGEVIDANGMYLAPGFIDMHIHGAGGYGSDLNITQENLAFMVSFLESKGITTFNLATCCSLSMLEKMKTYLEA
;
A
#
# COMPACT_ATOMS: atom_id res chain seq x y z
N MET A 1 6.93 5.77 19.50
CA MET A 1 7.80 5.02 18.54
C MET A 1 7.03 3.77 18.17
N ASP A 2 6.55 3.74 16.95
CA ASP A 2 5.84 2.57 16.40
C ASP A 2 6.88 1.52 15.99
N LYS A 3 6.86 0.37 16.65
CA LYS A 3 7.87 -0.69 16.47
C LYS A 3 7.19 -2.05 16.44
N TYR A 4 7.35 -2.75 15.34
CA TYR A 4 6.80 -4.09 15.19
C TYR A 4 7.70 -4.98 14.33
N SER A 5 7.52 -6.29 14.46
CA SER A 5 8.19 -7.29 13.63
C SER A 5 7.17 -8.20 12.98
N ILE A 6 7.37 -8.50 11.71
CA ILE A 6 6.66 -9.56 10.99
C ILE A 6 7.56 -10.79 11.01
N ILE A 7 7.09 -11.92 11.54
CA ILE A 7 7.86 -13.17 11.66
C ILE A 7 7.28 -14.30 10.81
N ASN A 8 8.04 -15.37 10.64
CA ASN A 8 7.62 -16.56 9.90
C ASN A 8 7.18 -16.24 8.46
N ALA A 9 7.79 -15.24 7.84
CA ALA A 9 7.47 -14.80 6.48
C ALA A 9 8.41 -15.42 5.45
N LYS A 10 7.90 -15.58 4.21
CA LYS A 10 8.69 -15.78 3.00
C LYS A 10 8.94 -14.41 2.38
N ILE A 11 10.07 -13.79 2.72
CA ILE A 11 10.37 -12.42 2.30
C ILE A 11 10.90 -12.41 0.88
N VAL A 12 10.17 -11.73 0.01
CA VAL A 12 10.53 -11.57 -1.42
C VAL A 12 11.50 -10.41 -1.55
N LEU A 13 12.75 -10.72 -1.87
CA LEU A 13 13.79 -9.75 -2.21
C LEU A 13 13.98 -9.67 -3.72
N LYS A 14 14.86 -8.77 -4.16
CA LYS A 14 15.12 -8.53 -5.59
C LYS A 14 15.47 -9.81 -6.38
N ASP A 15 16.33 -10.65 -5.83
CA ASP A 15 16.89 -11.80 -6.56
C ASP A 15 16.67 -13.14 -5.83
N THR A 16 15.98 -13.12 -4.68
CA THR A 16 15.79 -14.32 -3.86
C THR A 16 14.56 -14.22 -2.96
N ILE A 17 14.11 -15.35 -2.45
CA ILE A 17 13.11 -15.43 -1.39
C ILE A 17 13.79 -16.00 -0.14
N VAL A 18 13.69 -15.27 0.96
CA VAL A 18 14.22 -15.73 2.25
C VAL A 18 13.08 -16.40 3.03
N GLU A 19 13.21 -17.69 3.23
CA GLU A 19 12.23 -18.51 3.95
C GLU A 19 12.35 -18.33 5.48
N ASN A 20 11.22 -18.45 6.17
CA ASN A 20 11.17 -18.43 7.65
C ASN A 20 11.89 -17.21 8.25
N SER A 21 11.72 -16.06 7.68
CA SER A 21 12.47 -14.87 8.07
C SER A 21 11.60 -13.86 8.81
N SER A 22 12.25 -12.87 9.38
CA SER A 22 11.62 -11.75 10.08
C SER A 22 11.93 -10.42 9.39
N LEU A 23 11.04 -9.45 9.57
CA LEU A 23 11.22 -8.07 9.12
C LEU A 23 10.90 -7.15 10.28
N LEU A 24 11.84 -6.29 10.64
CA LEU A 24 11.68 -5.27 11.69
C LEU A 24 11.32 -3.92 11.05
N VAL A 25 10.24 -3.31 11.53
CA VAL A 25 9.81 -1.96 11.15
C VAL A 25 9.82 -1.05 12.37
N ILE A 26 10.38 0.13 12.23
CA ILE A 26 10.37 1.19 13.24
C ILE A 26 9.94 2.50 12.58
N ASP A 27 8.87 3.10 13.09
CA ASP A 27 8.31 4.36 12.58
C ASP A 27 8.09 4.35 11.06
N GLY A 28 7.55 3.22 10.55
CA GLY A 28 7.24 3.02 9.13
C GLY A 28 8.45 2.67 8.24
N ILE A 29 9.65 2.54 8.82
CA ILE A 29 10.88 2.24 8.07
C ILE A 29 11.32 0.81 8.35
N ILE A 30 11.63 0.05 7.29
CA ILE A 30 12.26 -1.27 7.41
C ILE A 30 13.68 -1.08 7.92
N MET A 31 13.95 -1.63 9.11
CA MET A 31 15.24 -1.48 9.79
C MET A 31 16.11 -2.71 9.67
N ASP A 32 15.50 -3.91 9.62
CA ASP A 32 16.26 -5.15 9.56
C ASP A 32 15.44 -6.29 8.92
N ILE A 33 16.15 -7.24 8.32
CA ILE A 33 15.59 -8.47 7.74
C ILE A 33 16.40 -9.65 8.26
N GLY A 34 15.71 -10.62 8.87
CA GLY A 34 16.32 -11.85 9.38
C GLY A 34 16.87 -11.77 10.81
N GLY A 35 16.75 -10.61 11.46
CA GLY A 35 17.17 -10.44 12.85
C GLY A 35 16.13 -10.89 13.88
N GLU A 36 16.40 -10.63 15.15
CA GLU A 36 15.50 -10.95 16.24
C GLU A 36 14.24 -10.05 16.21
N ALA A 37 13.08 -10.64 16.51
CA ALA A 37 11.82 -9.93 16.60
C ALA A 37 11.84 -8.93 17.76
N GLN A 38 11.35 -7.72 17.51
CA GLN A 38 11.26 -6.64 18.48
C GLN A 38 9.92 -5.90 18.35
N GLY A 39 9.41 -5.39 19.48
CA GLY A 39 8.14 -4.67 19.51
C GLY A 39 6.94 -5.59 19.40
N GLU A 40 5.85 -5.11 18.81
CA GLU A 40 4.68 -5.94 18.51
C GLU A 40 5.04 -7.00 17.45
N VAL A 41 4.49 -8.20 17.60
CA VAL A 41 4.81 -9.31 16.70
C VAL A 41 3.59 -9.71 15.88
N ILE A 42 3.76 -9.71 14.57
CA ILE A 42 2.78 -10.17 13.57
C ILE A 42 3.32 -11.48 12.98
N ASP A 43 2.60 -12.57 13.14
CA ASP A 43 2.97 -13.85 12.55
C ASP A 43 2.41 -13.99 11.14
N ALA A 44 3.27 -14.05 10.14
CA ALA A 44 2.89 -14.24 8.75
C ALA A 44 2.48 -15.68 8.41
N ASN A 45 2.66 -16.64 9.34
CA ASN A 45 2.25 -18.04 9.15
C ASN A 45 2.74 -18.68 7.85
N GLY A 46 3.95 -18.35 7.41
CA GLY A 46 4.54 -18.85 6.17
C GLY A 46 4.04 -18.17 4.90
N MET A 47 3.26 -17.10 5.00
CA MET A 47 2.83 -16.30 3.85
C MET A 47 3.99 -15.52 3.24
N TYR A 48 3.81 -15.13 1.98
CA TYR A 48 4.75 -14.25 1.30
C TYR A 48 4.62 -12.82 1.82
N LEU A 49 5.76 -12.19 2.06
CA LEU A 49 5.89 -10.77 2.38
C LEU A 49 6.68 -10.12 1.23
N ALA A 50 6.04 -9.23 0.52
CA ALA A 50 6.62 -8.53 -0.62
C ALA A 50 6.36 -7.03 -0.50
N PRO A 51 7.13 -6.18 -1.20
CA PRO A 51 6.75 -4.78 -1.39
C PRO A 51 5.36 -4.66 -2.00
N GLY A 52 4.60 -3.65 -1.58
CA GLY A 52 3.31 -3.35 -2.19
C GLY A 52 3.47 -3.03 -3.69
N PHE A 53 2.44 -3.36 -4.48
CA PHE A 53 2.44 -3.06 -5.90
C PHE A 53 2.26 -1.56 -6.14
N ILE A 54 2.91 -1.07 -7.20
CA ILE A 54 2.78 0.30 -7.67
C ILE A 54 2.06 0.26 -9.02
N ASP A 55 0.86 0.86 -9.06
CA ASP A 55 0.11 1.02 -10.31
C ASP A 55 0.45 2.36 -10.95
N MET A 56 1.16 2.32 -12.05
CA MET A 56 1.69 3.51 -12.74
C MET A 56 0.64 4.29 -13.51
N HIS A 57 -0.54 3.72 -13.76
CA HIS A 57 -1.58 4.39 -14.55
C HIS A 57 -2.93 3.70 -14.34
N ILE A 58 -3.82 4.35 -13.60
CA ILE A 58 -5.16 3.83 -13.31
C ILE A 58 -6.22 4.93 -13.49
N HIS A 59 -7.34 4.58 -14.10
CA HIS A 59 -8.50 5.47 -14.29
C HIS A 59 -9.62 5.22 -13.30
N GLY A 60 -9.46 4.27 -12.40
CA GLY A 60 -10.44 3.92 -11.39
C GLY A 60 -10.33 2.47 -10.94
N ALA A 61 -11.00 2.13 -9.87
CA ALA A 61 -11.05 0.80 -9.29
C ALA A 61 -12.31 0.60 -8.45
N GLY A 62 -12.68 -0.67 -8.21
CA GLY A 62 -13.79 -1.00 -7.32
C GLY A 62 -15.17 -0.52 -7.81
N GLY A 63 -15.32 -0.23 -9.10
CA GLY A 63 -16.57 0.30 -9.67
C GLY A 63 -16.64 1.83 -9.72
N TYR A 64 -15.61 2.53 -9.26
CA TYR A 64 -15.52 3.99 -9.34
C TYR A 64 -14.41 4.42 -10.27
N GLY A 65 -14.66 5.46 -11.07
CA GLY A 65 -13.69 6.06 -11.98
C GLY A 65 -13.18 7.41 -11.46
N SER A 66 -12.07 7.85 -12.01
CA SER A 66 -11.50 9.18 -11.78
C SER A 66 -12.12 10.25 -12.69
N ASP A 67 -13.40 10.13 -12.95
CA ASP A 67 -14.14 11.00 -13.84
C ASP A 67 -14.80 12.20 -13.13
N LEU A 68 -15.65 12.90 -13.85
CA LEU A 68 -16.26 14.18 -13.43
C LEU A 68 -17.09 14.12 -12.15
N ASN A 69 -17.45 12.93 -11.66
CA ASN A 69 -18.38 12.75 -10.54
C ASN A 69 -17.72 12.13 -9.31
N ILE A 70 -16.40 12.04 -9.25
CA ILE A 70 -15.72 11.48 -8.09
C ILE A 70 -16.01 12.30 -6.84
N THR A 71 -16.38 11.63 -5.76
CA THR A 71 -16.53 12.21 -4.43
C THR A 71 -15.40 11.75 -3.53
N GLN A 72 -15.21 12.44 -2.41
CA GLN A 72 -14.21 12.01 -1.42
C GLN A 72 -14.50 10.60 -0.91
N GLU A 73 -15.77 10.24 -0.70
CA GLU A 73 -16.18 8.91 -0.26
C GLU A 73 -15.84 7.84 -1.31
N ASN A 74 -16.14 8.09 -2.59
CA ASN A 74 -15.82 7.18 -3.69
C ASN A 74 -14.30 6.99 -3.84
N LEU A 75 -13.53 8.08 -3.66
CA LEU A 75 -12.07 8.02 -3.69
C LEU A 75 -11.54 7.19 -2.52
N ALA A 76 -12.04 7.39 -1.31
CA ALA A 76 -11.65 6.60 -0.14
C ALA A 76 -11.98 5.11 -0.32
N PHE A 77 -13.15 4.79 -0.88
CA PHE A 77 -13.52 3.41 -1.21
C PHE A 77 -12.54 2.81 -2.24
N MET A 78 -12.23 3.55 -3.31
CA MET A 78 -11.29 3.12 -4.34
C MET A 78 -9.90 2.83 -3.75
N VAL A 79 -9.40 3.69 -2.86
CA VAL A 79 -8.14 3.48 -2.14
C VAL A 79 -8.18 2.18 -1.34
N SER A 80 -9.19 1.98 -0.50
CA SER A 80 -9.35 0.76 0.30
C SER A 80 -9.47 -0.50 -0.58
N PHE A 81 -10.14 -0.40 -1.72
CA PHE A 81 -10.21 -1.50 -2.68
C PHE A 81 -8.83 -1.84 -3.25
N LEU A 82 -8.04 -0.84 -3.65
CA LEU A 82 -6.67 -1.03 -4.17
C LEU A 82 -5.75 -1.63 -3.10
N GLU A 83 -5.81 -1.14 -1.86
CA GLU A 83 -5.08 -1.71 -0.72
C GLU A 83 -5.41 -3.19 -0.52
N SER A 84 -6.70 -3.58 -0.63
CA SER A 84 -7.13 -4.97 -0.53
C SER A 84 -6.56 -5.89 -1.62
N LYS A 85 -6.01 -5.30 -2.69
CA LYS A 85 -5.32 -6.01 -3.79
C LYS A 85 -3.79 -5.93 -3.69
N GLY A 86 -3.27 -5.36 -2.60
CA GLY A 86 -1.84 -5.20 -2.38
C GLY A 86 -1.21 -4.02 -3.14
N ILE A 87 -2.03 -3.11 -3.67
CA ILE A 87 -1.55 -1.89 -4.32
C ILE A 87 -1.40 -0.80 -3.25
N THR A 88 -0.17 -0.38 -2.99
CA THR A 88 0.17 0.61 -1.95
C THR A 88 0.48 2.00 -2.51
N THR A 89 0.66 2.07 -3.81
CA THR A 89 0.91 3.34 -4.51
C THR A 89 0.27 3.29 -5.90
N PHE A 90 -0.39 4.33 -6.31
CA PHE A 90 -0.95 4.40 -7.64
C PHE A 90 -0.90 5.82 -8.23
N ASN A 91 -0.84 5.90 -9.55
CA ASN A 91 -0.90 7.15 -10.28
C ASN A 91 -2.28 7.27 -10.96
N LEU A 92 -3.14 8.09 -10.34
CA LEU A 92 -4.51 8.29 -10.82
C LEU A 92 -4.51 9.20 -12.05
N ALA A 93 -4.85 8.63 -13.19
CA ALA A 93 -5.06 9.37 -14.44
C ALA A 93 -6.53 9.78 -14.55
N THR A 94 -6.77 11.01 -15.01
CA THR A 94 -8.11 11.55 -15.19
C THR A 94 -8.22 12.36 -16.47
N CYS A 95 -9.39 12.29 -17.11
CA CYS A 95 -9.80 13.16 -18.21
C CYS A 95 -10.89 14.10 -17.69
N CYS A 96 -10.51 15.17 -17.00
CA CYS A 96 -11.45 16.09 -16.39
C CYS A 96 -11.09 17.57 -16.65
N SER A 97 -11.98 18.48 -16.27
CA SER A 97 -11.72 19.92 -16.30
C SER A 97 -10.69 20.33 -15.23
N LEU A 98 -10.04 21.47 -15.40
CA LEU A 98 -9.11 22.02 -14.41
C LEU A 98 -9.79 22.20 -13.03
N SER A 99 -11.03 22.66 -13.01
CA SER A 99 -11.78 22.84 -11.76
C SER A 99 -12.03 21.52 -11.01
N MET A 100 -12.22 20.43 -11.74
CA MET A 100 -12.34 19.09 -11.14
C MET A 100 -10.99 18.59 -10.64
N LEU A 101 -9.92 18.86 -11.36
CA LEU A 101 -8.57 18.50 -10.93
C LEU A 101 -8.19 19.17 -9.60
N GLU A 102 -8.50 20.46 -9.45
CA GLU A 102 -8.31 21.20 -8.20
C GLU A 102 -9.11 20.60 -7.04
N LYS A 103 -10.36 20.19 -7.29
CA LYS A 103 -11.20 19.52 -6.31
C LYS A 103 -10.65 18.15 -5.90
N MET A 104 -10.20 17.35 -6.85
CA MET A 104 -9.55 16.05 -6.59
C MET A 104 -8.28 16.21 -5.75
N LYS A 105 -7.48 17.22 -6.02
CA LYS A 105 -6.29 17.54 -5.22
C LYS A 105 -6.67 17.75 -3.75
N THR A 106 -7.73 18.50 -3.47
CA THR A 106 -8.21 18.73 -2.10
C THR A 106 -8.61 17.41 -1.41
N TYR A 107 -9.19 16.46 -2.15
CA TYR A 107 -9.56 15.15 -1.60
C TYR A 107 -8.36 14.26 -1.28
N LEU A 108 -7.28 14.37 -2.05
CA LEU A 108 -6.05 13.61 -1.84
C LEU A 108 -5.19 14.18 -0.70
N GLU A 109 -5.36 15.45 -0.37
CA GLU A 109 -4.63 16.13 0.71
C GLU A 109 -5.36 16.04 2.07
N ALA A 110 -6.58 15.53 2.12
CA ALA A 110 -7.40 15.39 3.32
C ALA A 110 -7.23 14.02 4.00
#